data_1eea7613be288d53bdf8948cf7995e81
#
_entry.id   1eea7613be288d53bdf8948cf7995e81
#
_cell.length_a   1.000
_cell.length_b   1.000
_cell.length_c   1.000
_cell.angle_alpha   90.00
_cell.angle_beta   90.00
_cell.angle_gamma   90.00
#
_symmetry.space_group_name_H-M   'P 1'
#
loop_
_entity.id
_entity.type
_entity.pdbx_description
1 polymer ?
#
loop_
_entity_poly.entity_id
_entity_poly.type
_entity_poly.pdbx_seq_one_letter_code
_entity_poly.pdbx_strand_id
1 'polypeptide(L)' 'MLCKVTTNRAISANGVKVEKGMFVEVLSQTNNFNNSKDREAMRQAFIRKYGIDVTKAMPSLTFFQIEVLSR' A
#
# COMPACT_ATOMS: atom_id res chain seq x y z
N MET A 1 4.56 -11.10 9.72
CA MET A 1 5.78 -10.67 9.00
C MET A 1 5.72 -9.19 8.67
N LEU A 2 6.83 -8.53 8.68
CA LEU A 2 6.91 -7.11 8.35
C LEU A 2 7.19 -6.95 6.86
N CYS A 3 6.35 -6.17 6.19
CA CYS A 3 6.46 -5.95 4.75
C CYS A 3 6.56 -4.47 4.44
N LYS A 4 7.34 -4.14 3.42
CA LYS A 4 7.42 -2.79 2.87
C LYS A 4 6.60 -2.76 1.58
N VAL A 5 5.61 -1.87 1.52
CA VAL A 5 4.75 -1.70 0.36
C VAL A 5 5.07 -0.36 -0.29
N THR A 6 5.51 -0.40 -1.53
CA THR A 6 5.95 0.77 -2.27
C THR A 6 5.09 0.94 -3.53
N THR A 7 4.66 2.17 -3.80
CA THR A 7 3.95 2.47 -5.04
C THR A 7 4.94 2.44 -6.21
N ASN A 8 4.56 1.77 -7.31
CA ASN A 8 5.47 1.63 -8.45
C ASN A 8 5.13 2.53 -9.64
N ARG A 9 4.13 3.41 -9.47
CA ARG A 9 3.77 4.39 -10.50
C ARG A 9 3.02 5.56 -9.89
N ALA A 10 2.97 6.67 -10.63
CA ALA A 10 2.21 7.85 -10.21
C ALA A 10 0.81 7.79 -10.84
N ILE A 11 -0.23 7.97 -10.03
CA ILE A 11 -1.61 7.95 -10.49
C ILE A 11 -2.38 9.07 -9.77
N SER A 12 -3.26 9.74 -10.51
CA SER A 12 -4.20 10.69 -9.95
C SER A 12 -5.60 10.27 -10.37
N ALA A 13 -6.45 9.91 -9.40
CA ALA A 13 -7.81 9.45 -9.67
C ALA A 13 -8.67 9.67 -8.43
N ASN A 14 -9.95 9.92 -8.65
CA ASN A 14 -10.95 10.07 -7.57
C ASN A 14 -10.54 11.09 -6.51
N GLY A 15 -9.88 12.18 -6.93
CA GLY A 15 -9.44 13.22 -6.01
C GLY A 15 -8.20 12.86 -5.19
N VAL A 16 -7.57 11.73 -5.47
CA VAL A 16 -6.38 11.27 -4.76
C VAL A 16 -5.20 11.28 -5.72
N LYS A 17 -4.10 11.89 -5.30
CA LYS A 17 -2.87 11.92 -6.08
C LYS A 17 -1.83 11.06 -5.38
N VAL A 18 -1.34 10.02 -6.07
CA VAL A 18 -0.34 9.10 -5.55
C VAL A 18 0.92 9.23 -6.40
N GLU A 19 2.07 9.36 -5.76
CA GLU A 19 3.35 9.48 -6.45
C GLU A 19 4.11 8.16 -6.39
N LYS A 20 4.97 7.93 -7.39
CA LYS A 20 5.84 6.77 -7.41
C LYS A 20 6.84 6.86 -6.26
N GLY A 21 7.06 5.73 -5.57
CA GLY A 21 8.05 5.67 -4.50
C GLY A 21 7.50 5.95 -3.11
N MET A 22 6.21 6.21 -2.98
CA MET A 22 5.59 6.30 -1.66
C MET A 22 5.57 4.91 -1.03
N PHE A 23 5.96 4.81 0.25
CA PHE A 23 6.03 3.49 0.88
C PHE A 23 5.57 3.53 2.33
N VAL A 24 5.13 2.37 2.80
CA VAL A 24 4.79 2.14 4.20
C VAL A 24 5.29 0.75 4.61
N GLU A 25 5.48 0.57 5.93
CA GLU A 25 5.77 -0.73 6.49
C GLU A 25 4.52 -1.24 7.18
N VAL A 26 4.14 -2.48 6.88
CA VAL A 26 2.88 -3.07 7.33
C VAL A 26 3.15 -4.46 7.87
N LEU A 27 2.57 -4.77 9.03
CA LEU A 27 2.55 -6.14 9.54
C LEU A 27 1.48 -6.92 8.80
N SER A 28 1.89 -7.98 8.13
CA SER A 28 1.01 -8.79 7.29
C SER A 28 0.98 -10.23 7.80
N GLN A 29 -0.16 -10.88 7.68
CA GLN A 29 -0.28 -12.32 7.97
C GLN A 29 0.24 -13.16 6.83
N THR A 30 0.15 -12.63 5.61
CA THR A 30 0.68 -13.26 4.40
C THR A 30 1.47 -12.21 3.64
N ASN A 31 2.41 -12.62 2.81
CA ASN A 31 3.23 -11.65 2.08
C ASN A 31 2.63 -11.22 0.74
N ASN A 32 1.37 -11.54 0.47
CA ASN A 32 0.76 -11.27 -0.82
C ASN A 32 -0.38 -10.25 -0.78
N PHE A 33 -0.84 -9.86 0.40
CA PHE A 33 -1.90 -8.86 0.58
C PHE A 33 -3.20 -9.21 -0.15
N ASN A 34 -3.47 -10.49 -0.35
CA ASN A 34 -4.70 -10.93 -1.04
C ASN A 34 -5.93 -10.93 -0.14
N ASN A 35 -5.76 -10.83 1.16
CA ASN A 35 -6.89 -10.81 2.08
C ASN A 35 -7.25 -9.37 2.47
N SER A 36 -8.50 -9.18 2.91
CA SER A 36 -9.00 -7.84 3.22
C SER A 36 -8.33 -7.23 4.44
N LYS A 37 -7.86 -8.04 5.39
CA LYS A 37 -7.19 -7.52 6.58
C LYS A 37 -5.85 -6.88 6.24
N ASP A 38 -5.07 -7.53 5.39
CA ASP A 38 -3.77 -6.98 4.98
C ASP A 38 -3.95 -5.73 4.13
N ARG A 39 -4.95 -5.73 3.23
CA ARG A 39 -5.24 -4.56 2.41
C ARG A 39 -5.70 -3.38 3.26
N GLU A 40 -6.53 -3.63 4.27
CA GLU A 40 -6.99 -2.57 5.16
C GLU A 40 -5.82 -2.03 5.99
N ALA A 41 -4.94 -2.91 6.47
CA ALA A 41 -3.75 -2.47 7.21
C ALA A 41 -2.86 -1.58 6.34
N MET A 42 -2.68 -1.94 5.07
CA MET A 42 -1.92 -1.13 4.11
C MET A 42 -2.59 0.23 3.88
N ARG A 43 -3.91 0.24 3.67
CA ARG A 43 -4.67 1.46 3.47
C ARG A 43 -4.52 2.41 4.64
N GLN A 44 -4.69 1.89 5.87
CA GLN A 44 -4.56 2.69 7.08
C GLN A 44 -3.15 3.22 7.27
N ALA A 45 -2.14 2.43 6.91
CA ALA A 45 -0.75 2.86 7.01
C ALA A 45 -0.47 4.05 6.08
N PHE A 46 -0.99 4.02 4.85
CA PHE A 46 -0.85 5.14 3.92
C PHE A 46 -1.59 6.37 4.40
N ILE A 47 -2.81 6.21 4.94
CA ILE A 47 -3.55 7.33 5.50
C ILE A 47 -2.78 7.97 6.64
N ARG A 48 -2.19 7.15 7.52
CA ARG A 48 -1.43 7.65 8.68
C ARG A 48 -0.18 8.39 8.26
N LYS A 49 0.54 7.88 7.27
CA LYS A 49 1.83 8.45 6.87
C LYS A 49 1.68 9.62 5.90
N TYR A 50 0.79 9.51 4.93
CA TYR A 50 0.67 10.49 3.85
C TYR A 50 -0.64 11.26 3.86
N GLY A 51 -1.61 10.84 4.66
CA GLY A 51 -2.90 11.49 4.72
C GLY A 51 -3.81 11.21 3.52
N ILE A 52 -3.53 10.17 2.74
CA ILE A 52 -4.31 9.84 1.55
C ILE A 52 -4.68 8.36 1.55
N ASP A 53 -5.83 8.06 0.94
CA ASP A 53 -6.28 6.68 0.75
C ASP A 53 -5.86 6.23 -0.65
N VAL A 54 -4.73 5.52 -0.72
CA VAL A 54 -4.17 5.09 -2.00
C VAL A 54 -5.07 4.10 -2.74
N THR A 55 -5.95 3.37 -2.03
CA THR A 55 -6.81 2.39 -2.69
C THR A 55 -7.88 3.04 -3.56
N LYS A 56 -8.18 4.31 -3.35
CA LYS A 56 -9.10 5.04 -4.22
C LYS A 56 -8.52 5.28 -5.61
N ALA A 57 -7.20 5.47 -5.67
CA ALA A 57 -6.51 5.69 -6.95
C ALA A 57 -5.88 4.40 -7.49
N MET A 58 -5.51 3.47 -6.60
CA MET A 58 -4.79 2.25 -6.95
C MET A 58 -5.50 1.02 -6.37
N PRO A 59 -6.62 0.57 -6.97
CA PRO A 59 -7.39 -0.54 -6.42
C PRO A 59 -6.73 -1.91 -6.60
N SER A 60 -5.74 -2.01 -7.48
CA SER A 60 -5.08 -3.28 -7.79
C SER A 60 -3.71 -3.36 -7.12
N LEU A 61 -3.35 -4.55 -6.64
CA LEU A 61 -2.03 -4.78 -6.05
C LEU A 61 -0.90 -4.68 -7.06
N THR A 62 -1.20 -4.69 -8.37
CA THR A 62 -0.17 -4.53 -9.40
C THR A 62 0.48 -3.15 -9.36
N PHE A 63 -0.14 -2.16 -8.72
CA PHE A 63 0.42 -0.83 -8.58
C PHE A 63 1.42 -0.73 -7.43
N PHE A 64 1.58 -1.79 -6.66
CA PHE A 64 2.45 -1.81 -5.48
C PHE A 64 3.52 -2.87 -5.61
N GLN A 65 4.68 -2.58 -5.04
CA GLN A 65 5.76 -3.54 -4.89
C GLN A 65 5.84 -3.92 -3.41
N ILE A 66 5.77 -5.21 -3.11
CA ILE A 66 5.76 -5.70 -1.75
C ILE A 66 7.05 -6.43 -1.47
N GLU A 67 7.75 -6.00 -0.43
CA GLU A 67 9.01 -6.61 0.00
C GLU A 67 8.88 -7.09 1.42
N VAL A 68 9.25 -8.34 1.68
CA VAL A 68 9.26 -8.89 3.03
C VAL A 68 10.56 -8.45 3.71
N LEU A 69 10.44 -7.68 4.79
CA LEU A 69 11.59 -7.17 5.54
C LEU A 69 11.98 -8.10 6.68
N SER A 70 11.00 -8.73 7.33
CA SER A 70 11.22 -9.56 8.50
C SER A 70 10.08 -10.56 8.64
N ARG A 71 10.39 -11.75 9.08
CA ARG A 71 9.40 -12.81 9.29
C ARG A 71 9.22 -13.12 10.76
#